data_848cfcdffb145dbb698f5f913665123d
#
_entry.id   848cfcdffb145dbb698f5f913665123d
#
_cell.length_a   1.000
_cell.length_b   1.000
_cell.length_c   1.000
_cell.angle_alpha   90.00
_cell.angle_beta   90.00
_cell.angle_gamma   90.00
#
_symmetry.space_group_name_H-M   'P 1'
#
loop_
_entity.id
_entity.type
_entity.pdbx_description
1 polymer ?
#
loop_
_entity_poly.entity_id
_entity_poly.type
_entity_poly.pdbx_seq_one_letter_code
_entity_poly.pdbx_strand_id
1 'polypeptide(L)'
;MWKYAYQVPENKKIRVIVHTDCKNEADDQFALAHHLMTPKFDVRGIVAGHFCKNPQEYGEENTAKASYDEVIRMMELMGIEGEYPVALGASKGMEDEQTPVESEGARFIIEEALKVDERPLYIACQGAVTDVASALLICPEIAERITIIWIGGAAYPNGGFEFNLMMDIHAANVIFASKAELWQIPMDVYKQFGVSLAELQLKVHPCGKVGKYLFEQLEEFNHKAAVYNMAWPHGEVWGLGDQATVAVLMEELEKVSYEMIPAPRVLMT
;
A
#
# COMPACT_ATOMS: atom_id res chain seq x y z
N MET A 1 -21.61 -2.57 6.40
CA MET A 1 -20.64 -2.34 7.49
C MET A 1 -20.50 -3.59 8.35
N TRP A 2 -19.31 -4.06 8.60
CA TRP A 2 -19.00 -5.24 9.42
C TRP A 2 -19.39 -5.00 10.88
N LYS A 3 -20.00 -6.00 11.52
CA LYS A 3 -20.38 -5.91 12.95
C LYS A 3 -19.43 -6.78 13.76
N TYR A 4 -18.59 -6.13 14.56
CA TYR A 4 -17.74 -6.82 15.53
C TYR A 4 -18.42 -6.90 16.89
N ALA A 5 -18.10 -7.93 17.67
CA ALA A 5 -18.57 -8.09 19.05
C ALA A 5 -17.81 -7.20 20.05
N TYR A 6 -16.87 -6.39 19.56
CA TYR A 6 -16.07 -5.43 20.35
C TYR A 6 -16.07 -4.07 19.68
N GLN A 7 -15.69 -3.05 20.45
CA GLN A 7 -15.52 -1.68 19.95
C GLN A 7 -14.11 -1.19 20.26
N VAL A 8 -13.54 -0.44 19.34
CA VAL A 8 -12.27 0.26 19.55
C VAL A 8 -12.59 1.64 20.14
N PRO A 9 -11.95 2.02 21.27
CA PRO A 9 -12.13 3.35 21.86
C PRO A 9 -11.75 4.46 20.85
N GLU A 10 -12.49 5.57 20.84
CA GLU A 10 -12.27 6.67 19.88
C GLU A 10 -10.84 7.25 19.94
N ASN A 11 -10.27 7.34 21.16
CA ASN A 11 -8.90 7.82 21.35
C ASN A 11 -7.81 6.82 20.88
N LYS A 12 -8.18 5.63 20.43
CA LYS A 12 -7.29 4.63 19.83
C LYS A 12 -7.45 4.54 18.30
N LYS A 13 -8.43 5.25 17.76
CA LYS A 13 -8.60 5.31 16.30
C LYS A 13 -7.57 6.21 15.66
N ILE A 14 -7.07 5.78 14.52
CA ILE A 14 -6.09 6.49 13.70
C ILE A 14 -6.65 6.76 12.32
N ARG A 15 -6.24 7.86 11.69
CA ARG A 15 -6.59 8.16 10.29
C ARG A 15 -5.63 7.44 9.37
N VAL A 16 -6.16 6.79 8.33
CA VAL A 16 -5.35 6.04 7.37
C VAL A 16 -5.76 6.40 5.94
N ILE A 17 -4.80 6.74 5.10
CA ILE A 17 -4.93 6.70 3.64
C ILE A 17 -4.28 5.40 3.17
N VAL A 18 -5.00 4.60 2.40
CA VAL A 18 -4.43 3.40 1.76
C VAL A 18 -3.94 3.79 0.37
N HIS A 19 -2.65 3.64 0.11
CA HIS A 19 -2.05 3.84 -1.20
C HIS A 19 -1.61 2.48 -1.73
N THR A 20 -2.20 2.03 -2.85
CA THR A 20 -2.08 0.66 -3.36
C THR A 20 -1.94 0.65 -4.87
N ASP A 21 -1.13 -0.22 -5.42
CA ASP A 21 -1.08 -0.55 -6.84
C ASP A 21 -1.83 -1.86 -7.16
N CYS A 22 -2.97 -1.97 -6.52
CA CYS A 22 -3.94 -3.06 -6.54
C CYS A 22 -4.27 -3.51 -7.98
N LYS A 23 -3.70 -4.53 -8.46
CA LYS A 23 -3.74 -5.18 -9.78
C LYS A 23 -2.35 -5.44 -10.37
N ASN A 24 -1.31 -4.95 -9.74
CA ASN A 24 0.04 -5.34 -10.10
C ASN A 24 0.28 -6.83 -9.78
N GLU A 25 -0.14 -7.24 -8.58
CA GLU A 25 -0.03 -8.59 -8.04
C GLU A 25 -1.38 -9.05 -7.46
N ALA A 26 -1.38 -9.90 -6.46
CA ALA A 26 -2.60 -10.51 -5.95
C ALA A 26 -2.76 -10.38 -4.42
N ASP A 27 -1.90 -9.66 -3.73
CA ASP A 27 -1.92 -9.49 -2.27
C ASP A 27 -2.45 -8.13 -1.81
N ASP A 28 -2.33 -7.07 -2.62
CA ASP A 28 -2.95 -5.78 -2.37
C ASP A 28 -4.44 -5.88 -2.00
N GLN A 29 -5.20 -6.71 -2.73
CA GLN A 29 -6.63 -6.85 -2.52
C GLN A 29 -6.94 -7.37 -1.11
N PHE A 30 -6.09 -8.27 -0.58
CA PHE A 30 -6.22 -8.75 0.81
C PHE A 30 -5.89 -7.64 1.80
N ALA A 31 -4.84 -6.87 1.57
CA ALA A 31 -4.45 -5.77 2.44
C ALA A 31 -5.50 -4.65 2.42
N LEU A 32 -6.02 -4.29 1.25
CA LEU A 32 -7.10 -3.32 1.10
C LEU A 32 -8.35 -3.74 1.89
N ALA A 33 -8.80 -5.00 1.71
CA ALA A 33 -9.94 -5.51 2.45
C ALA A 33 -9.70 -5.46 3.97
N HIS A 34 -8.48 -5.80 4.42
CA HIS A 34 -8.12 -5.79 5.83
C HIS A 34 -8.09 -4.37 6.41
N HIS A 35 -7.53 -3.37 5.68
CA HIS A 35 -7.60 -1.97 6.07
C HIS A 35 -9.07 -1.51 6.28
N LEU A 36 -9.92 -1.79 5.28
CA LEU A 36 -11.33 -1.39 5.29
C LEU A 36 -12.16 -2.11 6.36
N MET A 37 -11.73 -3.30 6.78
CA MET A 37 -12.40 -4.09 7.82
C MET A 37 -11.87 -3.82 9.23
N THR A 38 -10.76 -3.11 9.42
CA THR A 38 -10.14 -2.91 10.73
C THR A 38 -10.80 -1.77 11.51
N PRO A 39 -11.49 -2.03 12.64
CA PRO A 39 -12.26 -0.98 13.34
C PRO A 39 -11.41 0.12 13.99
N LYS A 40 -10.11 -0.09 14.14
CA LYS A 40 -9.14 0.90 14.63
C LYS A 40 -8.89 1.98 13.57
N PHE A 41 -9.09 1.68 12.29
CA PHE A 41 -8.73 2.56 11.19
C PHE A 41 -9.93 3.39 10.75
N ASP A 42 -9.80 4.71 10.87
CA ASP A 42 -10.64 5.67 10.19
C ASP A 42 -10.03 5.90 8.79
N VAL A 43 -10.40 5.02 7.85
CA VAL A 43 -9.90 5.09 6.48
C VAL A 43 -10.46 6.34 5.81
N ARG A 44 -9.57 7.27 5.45
CA ARG A 44 -9.93 8.57 4.88
C ARG A 44 -10.19 8.51 3.38
N GLY A 45 -9.58 7.53 2.74
CA GLY A 45 -9.73 7.23 1.32
C GLY A 45 -8.62 6.32 0.81
N ILE A 46 -8.69 6.01 -0.47
CA ILE A 46 -7.77 5.13 -1.17
C ILE A 46 -7.15 5.89 -2.34
N VAL A 47 -5.84 5.78 -2.50
CA VAL A 47 -5.10 6.29 -3.67
C VAL A 47 -4.65 5.09 -4.49
N ALA A 48 -5.09 5.04 -5.75
CA ALA A 48 -4.74 3.98 -6.68
C ALA A 48 -3.46 4.33 -7.44
N GLY A 49 -2.35 3.78 -7.01
CA GLY A 49 -1.02 4.02 -7.56
C GLY A 49 -0.72 3.26 -8.85
N HIS A 50 0.36 3.63 -9.51
CA HIS A 50 0.84 3.00 -10.74
C HIS A 50 1.82 1.87 -10.48
N PHE A 51 1.91 0.96 -11.45
CA PHE A 51 2.96 -0.04 -11.61
C PHE A 51 3.55 -0.01 -13.04
N CYS A 52 3.87 1.19 -13.51
CA CYS A 52 4.19 1.46 -14.92
C CYS A 52 5.42 0.71 -15.45
N LYS A 53 6.38 0.31 -14.59
CA LYS A 53 7.53 -0.50 -14.99
C LYS A 53 7.24 -2.01 -15.06
N ASN A 54 6.03 -2.43 -14.67
CA ASN A 54 5.52 -3.79 -14.85
C ASN A 54 4.11 -3.76 -15.45
N PRO A 55 3.91 -3.16 -16.64
CA PRO A 55 2.59 -2.79 -17.13
C PRO A 55 1.71 -3.96 -17.53
N GLN A 56 2.26 -5.17 -17.64
CA GLN A 56 1.53 -6.38 -18.05
C GLN A 56 0.70 -6.13 -19.34
N GLU A 57 -0.59 -6.50 -19.36
CA GLU A 57 -1.50 -6.27 -20.48
C GLU A 57 -2.13 -4.86 -20.50
N TYR A 58 -1.93 -4.03 -19.46
CA TYR A 58 -2.62 -2.72 -19.32
C TYR A 58 -1.94 -1.60 -20.12
N GLY A 59 -0.62 -1.70 -20.34
CA GLY A 59 0.21 -0.62 -20.87
C GLY A 59 0.61 0.40 -19.81
N GLU A 60 1.78 1.00 -19.98
CA GLU A 60 2.45 1.82 -18.96
C GLU A 60 1.59 2.96 -18.41
N GLU A 61 0.84 3.65 -19.27
CA GLU A 61 0.01 4.81 -18.91
C GLU A 61 -1.31 4.43 -18.20
N ASN A 62 -1.70 3.15 -18.23
CA ASN A 62 -2.99 2.70 -17.73
C ASN A 62 -2.91 1.92 -16.43
N THR A 63 -1.72 1.72 -15.88
CA THR A 63 -1.55 0.88 -14.69
C THR A 63 -2.23 1.48 -13.44
N ALA A 64 -2.15 2.80 -13.22
CA ALA A 64 -2.89 3.46 -12.16
C ALA A 64 -4.42 3.35 -12.33
N LYS A 65 -4.89 3.40 -13.60
CA LYS A 65 -6.32 3.19 -13.91
C LYS A 65 -6.75 1.74 -13.63
N ALA A 66 -5.89 0.77 -13.94
CA ALA A 66 -6.15 -0.63 -13.60
C ALA A 66 -6.25 -0.84 -12.09
N SER A 67 -5.35 -0.22 -11.31
CA SER A 67 -5.43 -0.19 -9.84
C SER A 67 -6.73 0.46 -9.36
N TYR A 68 -7.11 1.59 -9.94
CA TYR A 68 -8.36 2.28 -9.60
C TYR A 68 -9.58 1.40 -9.83
N ASP A 69 -9.67 0.77 -10.99
CA ASP A 69 -10.81 -0.09 -11.34
C ASP A 69 -10.88 -1.32 -10.43
N GLU A 70 -9.74 -1.86 -10.03
CA GLU A 70 -9.68 -2.96 -9.08
C GLU A 70 -10.13 -2.55 -7.67
N VAL A 71 -9.73 -1.36 -7.21
CA VAL A 71 -10.21 -0.80 -5.93
C VAL A 71 -11.74 -0.66 -5.94
N ILE A 72 -12.31 -0.08 -7.00
CA ILE A 72 -13.76 0.04 -7.15
C ILE A 72 -14.42 -1.34 -7.11
N ARG A 73 -13.89 -2.30 -7.85
CA ARG A 73 -14.37 -3.69 -7.85
C ARG A 73 -14.34 -4.33 -6.46
N MET A 74 -13.24 -4.12 -5.71
CA MET A 74 -13.14 -4.61 -4.34
C MET A 74 -14.25 -4.03 -3.45
N MET A 75 -14.48 -2.71 -3.53
CA MET A 75 -15.54 -2.05 -2.78
C MET A 75 -16.94 -2.58 -3.13
N GLU A 76 -17.21 -2.84 -4.42
CA GLU A 76 -18.46 -3.47 -4.88
C GLU A 76 -18.63 -4.87 -4.29
N LEU A 77 -17.58 -5.70 -4.33
CA LEU A 77 -17.60 -7.05 -3.79
C LEU A 77 -17.79 -7.09 -2.26
N MET A 78 -17.30 -6.05 -1.58
CA MET A 78 -17.48 -5.85 -0.14
C MET A 78 -18.84 -5.25 0.21
N GLY A 79 -19.60 -4.71 -0.75
CA GLY A 79 -20.89 -4.05 -0.56
C GLY A 79 -20.77 -2.70 0.16
N ILE A 80 -19.73 -1.93 -0.15
CA ILE A 80 -19.39 -0.63 0.42
C ILE A 80 -19.10 0.42 -0.68
N GLU A 81 -19.77 0.27 -1.82
CA GLU A 81 -19.62 1.21 -2.94
C GLU A 81 -19.90 2.66 -2.49
N GLY A 82 -18.98 3.55 -2.81
CA GLY A 82 -19.09 4.98 -2.50
C GLY A 82 -18.95 5.35 -1.02
N GLU A 83 -18.68 4.41 -0.11
CA GLU A 83 -18.42 4.73 1.30
C GLU A 83 -17.08 5.44 1.53
N TYR A 84 -16.12 5.23 0.64
CA TYR A 84 -14.78 5.83 0.73
C TYR A 84 -14.42 6.54 -0.58
N PRO A 85 -13.80 7.73 -0.53
CA PRO A 85 -13.27 8.37 -1.72
C PRO A 85 -12.09 7.54 -2.28
N VAL A 86 -12.05 7.43 -3.60
CA VAL A 86 -10.94 6.80 -4.33
C VAL A 86 -10.36 7.83 -5.28
N ALA A 87 -9.07 8.13 -5.13
CA ALA A 87 -8.35 9.07 -5.97
C ALA A 87 -7.45 8.32 -6.95
N LEU A 88 -7.46 8.74 -8.20
CA LEU A 88 -6.54 8.23 -9.21
C LEU A 88 -5.14 8.81 -8.96
N GLY A 89 -4.17 7.95 -8.78
CA GLY A 89 -2.78 8.31 -8.60
C GLY A 89 -2.08 8.72 -9.88
N ALA A 90 -0.79 9.03 -9.76
CA ALA A 90 0.09 9.33 -10.88
C ALA A 90 0.09 8.17 -11.90
N SER A 91 0.11 8.49 -13.19
CA SER A 91 0.15 7.48 -14.25
C SER A 91 1.56 6.95 -14.52
N LYS A 92 2.59 7.65 -14.05
CA LYS A 92 4.01 7.31 -14.23
C LYS A 92 4.84 7.76 -13.04
N GLY A 93 6.06 7.22 -12.92
CA GLY A 93 7.05 7.68 -11.95
C GLY A 93 7.59 9.07 -12.24
N MET A 94 8.28 9.65 -11.27
CA MET A 94 8.96 10.95 -11.37
C MET A 94 10.14 10.88 -12.34
N GLU A 95 10.39 11.97 -13.05
CA GLU A 95 11.54 12.09 -13.97
C GLU A 95 12.83 12.50 -13.23
N ASP A 96 12.67 13.18 -12.12
CA ASP A 96 13.74 13.60 -11.20
C ASP A 96 13.18 13.82 -9.77
N GLU A 97 14.05 14.16 -8.82
CA GLU A 97 13.70 14.36 -7.41
C GLU A 97 13.11 15.76 -7.10
N GLN A 98 12.96 16.63 -8.10
CA GLN A 98 12.50 18.01 -7.94
C GLN A 98 11.15 18.28 -8.59
N THR A 99 10.79 17.48 -9.62
CA THR A 99 9.59 17.69 -10.42
C THR A 99 8.49 16.73 -9.98
N PRO A 100 7.45 17.21 -9.27
CA PRO A 100 6.34 16.37 -8.86
C PRO A 100 5.50 15.92 -10.05
N VAL A 101 4.89 14.75 -9.96
CA VAL A 101 3.85 14.31 -10.88
C VAL A 101 2.51 14.68 -10.26
N GLU A 102 1.82 15.66 -10.88
CA GLU A 102 0.49 16.04 -10.41
C GLU A 102 -0.53 14.93 -10.64
N SER A 103 -1.30 14.60 -9.62
CA SER A 103 -2.34 13.58 -9.63
C SER A 103 -3.49 13.95 -8.69
N GLU A 104 -4.63 13.31 -8.84
CA GLU A 104 -5.70 13.38 -7.84
C GLU A 104 -5.24 12.80 -6.51
N GLY A 105 -4.44 11.72 -6.55
CA GLY A 105 -3.88 11.07 -5.37
C GLY A 105 -3.00 12.00 -4.54
N ALA A 106 -2.06 12.71 -5.17
CA ALA A 106 -1.19 13.67 -4.49
C ALA A 106 -2.01 14.81 -3.86
N ARG A 107 -3.01 15.36 -4.59
CA ARG A 107 -3.90 16.41 -4.06
C ARG A 107 -4.72 15.92 -2.88
N PHE A 108 -5.28 14.71 -2.98
CA PHE A 108 -6.05 14.10 -1.90
C PHE A 108 -5.21 13.94 -0.62
N ILE A 109 -3.95 13.50 -0.74
CA ILE A 109 -3.03 13.39 0.39
C ILE A 109 -2.81 14.76 1.05
N ILE A 110 -2.57 15.80 0.25
CA ILE A 110 -2.38 17.18 0.75
C ILE A 110 -3.63 17.67 1.49
N GLU A 111 -4.79 17.55 0.87
CA GLU A 111 -6.06 18.00 1.43
C GLU A 111 -6.37 17.31 2.76
N GLU A 112 -6.13 16.00 2.85
CA GLU A 112 -6.39 15.24 4.08
C GLU A 112 -5.38 15.58 5.18
N ALA A 113 -4.09 15.81 4.83
CA ALA A 113 -3.05 16.17 5.78
C ALA A 113 -3.25 17.58 6.36
N LEU A 114 -3.84 18.50 5.60
CA LEU A 114 -4.11 19.87 6.04
C LEU A 114 -5.37 20.01 6.90
N LYS A 115 -6.21 18.98 7.00
CA LYS A 115 -7.40 19.01 7.87
C LYS A 115 -7.00 19.16 9.34
N VAL A 116 -7.81 19.91 10.07
CA VAL A 116 -7.67 20.07 11.52
C VAL A 116 -8.20 18.81 12.20
N ASP A 117 -7.30 17.92 12.59
CA ASP A 117 -7.62 16.69 13.34
C ASP A 117 -6.39 16.33 14.18
N GLU A 118 -6.58 16.13 15.49
CA GLU A 118 -5.48 15.81 16.42
C GLU A 118 -5.00 14.34 16.29
N ARG A 119 -5.79 13.49 15.64
CA ARG A 119 -5.41 12.10 15.43
C ARG A 119 -4.32 11.99 14.36
N PRO A 120 -3.33 11.11 14.55
CA PRO A 120 -2.26 10.93 13.56
C PRO A 120 -2.85 10.46 12.22
N LEU A 121 -2.23 10.93 11.12
CA LEU A 121 -2.53 10.50 9.76
C LEU A 121 -1.40 9.60 9.25
N TYR A 122 -1.73 8.36 8.95
CA TYR A 122 -0.83 7.38 8.34
C TYR A 122 -1.15 7.21 6.86
N ILE A 123 -0.11 7.12 6.04
CA ILE A 123 -0.25 6.74 4.62
C ILE A 123 0.37 5.37 4.47
N ALA A 124 -0.48 4.35 4.30
CA ALA A 124 -0.07 2.96 4.11
C ALA A 124 0.20 2.70 2.63
N CYS A 125 1.48 2.66 2.25
CA CYS A 125 1.94 2.53 0.86
C CYS A 125 2.32 1.09 0.55
N GLN A 126 1.63 0.50 -0.43
CA GLN A 126 1.76 -0.88 -0.88
C GLN A 126 2.42 -1.00 -2.27
N GLY A 127 2.76 0.12 -2.90
CA GLY A 127 3.41 0.20 -4.22
C GLY A 127 4.43 1.32 -4.31
N ALA A 128 4.59 1.88 -5.51
CA ALA A 128 5.41 3.05 -5.76
C ALA A 128 4.91 4.25 -4.94
N VAL A 129 5.83 5.06 -4.40
CA VAL A 129 5.49 6.21 -3.53
C VAL A 129 5.41 7.54 -4.27
N THR A 130 5.16 7.52 -5.57
CA THR A 130 5.14 8.69 -6.45
C THR A 130 4.16 9.77 -5.97
N ASP A 131 2.94 9.40 -5.59
CA ASP A 131 1.93 10.34 -5.13
C ASP A 131 2.31 11.00 -3.80
N VAL A 132 2.89 10.23 -2.88
CA VAL A 132 3.35 10.75 -1.58
C VAL A 132 4.53 11.69 -1.75
N ALA A 133 5.52 11.32 -2.57
CA ALA A 133 6.66 12.15 -2.90
C ALA A 133 6.23 13.46 -3.58
N SER A 134 5.32 13.35 -4.55
CA SER A 134 4.75 14.51 -5.23
C SER A 134 3.99 15.43 -4.28
N ALA A 135 3.19 14.87 -3.38
CA ALA A 135 2.48 15.64 -2.36
C ALA A 135 3.45 16.42 -1.44
N LEU A 136 4.56 15.79 -1.03
CA LEU A 136 5.59 16.43 -0.21
C LEU A 136 6.35 17.55 -0.96
N LEU A 137 6.57 17.40 -2.27
CA LEU A 137 7.20 18.45 -3.09
C LEU A 137 6.26 19.63 -3.34
N ILE A 138 4.97 19.35 -3.58
CA ILE A 138 3.95 20.40 -3.82
C ILE A 138 3.65 21.16 -2.53
N CYS A 139 3.56 20.46 -1.40
CA CYS A 139 3.18 21.03 -0.10
C CYS A 139 4.10 20.50 1.02
N PRO A 140 5.34 21.02 1.16
CA PRO A 140 6.31 20.50 2.12
C PRO A 140 5.86 20.56 3.60
N GLU A 141 4.92 21.44 3.92
CA GLU A 141 4.39 21.60 5.27
C GLU A 141 3.60 20.39 5.80
N ILE A 142 3.16 19.48 4.91
CA ILE A 142 2.48 18.25 5.33
C ILE A 142 3.44 17.24 5.93
N ALA A 143 4.75 17.37 5.73
CA ALA A 143 5.74 16.42 6.21
C ALA A 143 5.67 16.20 7.75
N GLU A 144 5.33 17.23 8.51
CA GLU A 144 5.19 17.14 9.97
C GLU A 144 3.80 16.66 10.43
N ARG A 145 2.90 16.33 9.46
CA ARG A 145 1.51 15.97 9.73
C ARG A 145 1.17 14.53 9.32
N ILE A 146 2.09 13.86 8.65
CA ILE A 146 1.90 12.51 8.14
C ILE A 146 3.00 11.57 8.62
N THR A 147 2.64 10.31 8.78
CA THR A 147 3.60 9.21 8.93
C THR A 147 3.43 8.26 7.74
N ILE A 148 4.50 7.99 7.03
CA ILE A 148 4.51 7.12 5.86
C ILE A 148 4.86 5.71 6.32
N ILE A 149 3.99 4.74 6.04
CA ILE A 149 4.26 3.31 6.21
C ILE A 149 4.48 2.75 4.81
N TRP A 150 5.66 2.25 4.51
CA TRP A 150 5.97 1.80 3.16
C TRP A 150 6.61 0.42 3.12
N ILE A 151 5.97 -0.51 2.40
CA ILE A 151 6.62 -1.74 1.99
C ILE A 151 7.46 -1.45 0.74
N GLY A 152 8.75 -1.40 0.90
CA GLY A 152 9.64 -1.07 -0.21
C GLY A 152 11.10 -1.05 0.19
N GLY A 153 11.95 -1.27 -0.80
CA GLY A 153 13.39 -1.37 -0.62
C GLY A 153 13.82 -2.65 0.08
N ALA A 154 15.12 -2.81 0.23
CA ALA A 154 15.73 -3.93 0.92
C ALA A 154 16.35 -3.48 2.25
N ALA A 155 16.78 -4.47 3.07
CA ALA A 155 17.24 -4.22 4.43
C ALA A 155 18.43 -3.26 4.50
N TYR A 156 18.31 -2.26 5.35
CA TYR A 156 19.42 -1.39 5.71
C TYR A 156 20.49 -2.17 6.50
N PRO A 157 21.81 -1.90 6.33
CA PRO A 157 22.39 -0.87 5.47
C PRO A 157 22.74 -1.34 4.04
N ASN A 158 22.55 -2.62 3.73
CA ASN A 158 23.04 -3.22 2.50
C ASN A 158 22.19 -2.83 1.27
N GLY A 159 20.89 -2.58 1.47
CA GLY A 159 19.98 -2.30 0.38
C GLY A 159 19.83 -3.48 -0.59
N GLY A 160 19.38 -3.22 -1.80
CA GLY A 160 19.26 -4.21 -2.88
C GLY A 160 18.07 -3.93 -3.78
N PHE A 161 17.92 -4.77 -4.80
CA PHE A 161 16.77 -4.71 -5.69
C PHE A 161 15.50 -5.06 -4.92
N GLU A 162 14.49 -4.21 -5.07
CA GLU A 162 13.16 -4.44 -4.54
C GLU A 162 12.12 -3.81 -5.49
N PHE A 163 10.96 -4.42 -5.58
CA PHE A 163 10.01 -4.17 -6.65
C PHE A 163 9.34 -2.79 -6.57
N ASN A 164 8.82 -2.41 -5.40
CA ASN A 164 8.18 -1.11 -5.19
C ASN A 164 9.18 0.05 -5.29
N LEU A 165 10.41 -0.16 -4.79
CA LEU A 165 11.51 0.77 -4.94
C LEU A 165 11.87 0.97 -6.43
N MET A 166 11.94 -0.11 -7.20
CA MET A 166 12.27 -0.05 -8.63
C MET A 166 11.24 0.76 -9.42
N MET A 167 9.97 0.73 -9.02
CA MET A 167 8.89 1.46 -9.72
C MET A 167 9.17 2.95 -9.80
N ASP A 168 9.69 3.56 -8.70
CA ASP A 168 10.05 4.98 -8.70
C ASP A 168 11.16 5.29 -7.67
N ILE A 169 12.42 5.20 -8.12
CA ILE A 169 13.58 5.49 -7.27
C ILE A 169 13.66 6.97 -6.90
N HIS A 170 13.23 7.88 -7.80
CA HIS A 170 13.21 9.31 -7.52
C HIS A 170 12.24 9.63 -6.38
N ALA A 171 11.03 9.09 -6.44
CA ALA A 171 10.04 9.24 -5.38
C ALA A 171 10.54 8.66 -4.05
N ALA A 172 11.18 7.50 -4.06
CA ALA A 172 11.79 6.91 -2.86
C ALA A 172 12.84 7.85 -2.26
N ASN A 173 13.72 8.42 -3.07
CA ASN A 173 14.72 9.39 -2.59
C ASN A 173 14.08 10.67 -2.01
N VAL A 174 12.98 11.13 -2.59
CA VAL A 174 12.24 12.30 -2.05
C VAL A 174 11.70 12.01 -0.66
N ILE A 175 11.03 10.85 -0.46
CA ILE A 175 10.50 10.52 0.86
C ILE A 175 11.60 10.27 1.88
N PHE A 176 12.71 9.63 1.49
CA PHE A 176 13.87 9.43 2.36
C PHE A 176 14.56 10.74 2.77
N ALA A 177 14.57 11.74 1.89
CA ALA A 177 15.15 13.06 2.18
C ALA A 177 14.17 14.00 2.91
N SER A 178 12.89 13.64 2.98
CA SER A 178 11.85 14.47 3.60
C SER A 178 11.98 14.53 5.12
N LYS A 179 11.20 15.44 5.74
CA LYS A 179 11.04 15.50 7.18
C LYS A 179 9.89 14.64 7.70
N ALA A 180 9.15 13.97 6.82
CA ALA A 180 8.08 13.09 7.22
C ALA A 180 8.63 11.86 7.96
N GLU A 181 7.91 11.44 8.98
CA GLU A 181 8.23 10.18 9.65
C GLU A 181 7.98 9.02 8.69
N LEU A 182 8.99 8.16 8.50
CA LEU A 182 8.93 7.02 7.59
C LEU A 182 9.21 5.71 8.34
N TRP A 183 8.26 4.81 8.29
CA TRP A 183 8.40 3.43 8.75
C TRP A 183 8.54 2.53 7.52
N GLN A 184 9.79 2.25 7.17
CA GLN A 184 10.09 1.35 6.07
C GLN A 184 9.92 -0.10 6.53
N ILE A 185 9.18 -0.89 5.74
CA ILE A 185 9.05 -2.33 5.91
C ILE A 185 9.78 -2.98 4.73
N PRO A 186 11.04 -3.39 4.90
CA PRO A 186 11.85 -3.89 3.81
C PRO A 186 11.46 -5.30 3.37
N MET A 187 11.92 -5.69 2.19
CA MET A 187 11.60 -6.94 1.51
C MET A 187 11.78 -8.20 2.37
N ASP A 188 12.82 -8.27 3.16
CA ASP A 188 13.12 -9.40 4.05
C ASP A 188 12.14 -9.53 5.22
N VAL A 189 11.42 -8.45 5.55
CA VAL A 189 10.35 -8.43 6.56
C VAL A 189 9.01 -8.81 5.92
N TYR A 190 8.57 -8.09 4.87
CA TYR A 190 7.24 -8.32 4.31
C TYR A 190 7.10 -9.68 3.61
N LYS A 191 8.16 -10.25 3.08
CA LYS A 191 8.18 -11.62 2.53
C LYS A 191 7.90 -12.72 3.56
N GLN A 192 7.90 -12.41 4.85
CA GLN A 192 7.57 -13.38 5.90
C GLN A 192 6.06 -13.57 6.08
N PHE A 193 5.22 -12.77 5.45
CA PHE A 193 3.76 -12.88 5.49
C PHE A 193 3.25 -14.00 4.57
N GLY A 194 3.76 -15.21 4.76
CA GLY A 194 3.35 -16.37 3.99
C GLY A 194 2.04 -16.97 4.49
N VAL A 195 1.16 -17.37 3.56
CA VAL A 195 -0.08 -18.08 3.86
C VAL A 195 -0.26 -19.24 2.90
N SER A 196 -0.78 -20.38 3.38
CA SER A 196 -1.07 -21.52 2.52
C SER A 196 -2.35 -21.32 1.73
N LEU A 197 -2.38 -21.77 0.47
CA LEU A 197 -3.60 -21.77 -0.35
C LEU A 197 -4.71 -22.59 0.31
N ALA A 198 -4.38 -23.70 1.00
CA ALA A 198 -5.35 -24.49 1.75
C ALA A 198 -6.01 -23.68 2.87
N GLU A 199 -5.25 -22.84 3.57
CA GLU A 199 -5.80 -21.97 4.62
C GLU A 199 -6.72 -20.89 4.02
N LEU A 200 -6.31 -20.24 2.92
CA LEU A 200 -7.13 -19.30 2.21
C LEU A 200 -8.42 -19.93 1.68
N GLN A 201 -8.34 -21.13 1.12
CA GLN A 201 -9.51 -21.89 0.65
C GLN A 201 -10.50 -22.17 1.79
N LEU A 202 -10.02 -22.51 2.97
CA LEU A 202 -10.89 -22.85 4.11
C LEU A 202 -11.43 -21.62 4.84
N LYS A 203 -10.64 -20.56 4.97
CA LYS A 203 -10.98 -19.40 5.83
C LYS A 203 -11.42 -18.16 5.07
N VAL A 204 -10.94 -17.95 3.83
CA VAL A 204 -11.24 -16.76 3.05
C VAL A 204 -12.28 -17.04 1.97
N HIS A 205 -12.07 -18.04 1.14
CA HIS A 205 -12.97 -18.36 0.03
C HIS A 205 -14.47 -18.47 0.40
N PRO A 206 -14.88 -19.01 1.59
CA PRO A 206 -16.29 -19.08 1.96
C PRO A 206 -16.89 -17.73 2.42
N CYS A 207 -16.08 -16.67 2.55
CA CYS A 207 -16.48 -15.38 3.11
C CYS A 207 -17.17 -14.47 2.09
N GLY A 208 -18.28 -14.93 1.51
CA GLY A 208 -19.09 -14.15 0.58
C GLY A 208 -18.40 -13.88 -0.77
N LYS A 209 -18.88 -12.86 -1.47
CA LYS A 209 -18.37 -12.53 -2.82
C LYS A 209 -16.90 -12.09 -2.77
N VAL A 210 -16.54 -11.27 -1.79
CA VAL A 210 -15.16 -10.77 -1.66
C VAL A 210 -14.18 -11.88 -1.32
N GLY A 211 -14.52 -12.75 -0.36
CA GLY A 211 -13.63 -13.87 0.01
C GLY A 211 -13.41 -14.84 -1.15
N LYS A 212 -14.48 -15.15 -1.89
CA LYS A 212 -14.39 -15.96 -3.11
C LYS A 212 -13.45 -15.30 -4.13
N TYR A 213 -13.63 -14.01 -4.40
CA TYR A 213 -12.82 -13.27 -5.35
C TYR A 213 -11.35 -13.22 -4.94
N LEU A 214 -11.07 -12.90 -3.67
CA LEU A 214 -9.71 -12.86 -3.14
C LEU A 214 -8.95 -14.17 -3.36
N PHE A 215 -9.60 -15.30 -3.13
CA PHE A 215 -9.00 -16.60 -3.34
C PHE A 215 -8.80 -16.90 -4.84
N GLU A 216 -9.85 -16.71 -5.65
CA GLU A 216 -9.81 -17.08 -7.06
C GLU A 216 -8.81 -16.23 -7.86
N GLN A 217 -8.72 -14.90 -7.60
CA GLN A 217 -7.77 -14.04 -8.29
C GLN A 217 -6.31 -14.34 -7.91
N LEU A 218 -6.07 -14.72 -6.65
CA LEU A 218 -4.73 -15.10 -6.21
C LEU A 218 -4.32 -16.45 -6.82
N GLU A 219 -5.23 -17.41 -6.87
CA GLU A 219 -5.00 -18.72 -7.49
C GLU A 219 -4.72 -18.58 -8.99
N GLU A 220 -5.48 -17.74 -9.70
CA GLU A 220 -5.24 -17.40 -11.10
C GLU A 220 -3.85 -16.76 -11.29
N PHE A 221 -3.50 -15.77 -10.44
CA PHE A 221 -2.20 -15.12 -10.51
C PHE A 221 -1.05 -16.10 -10.19
N ASN A 222 -1.22 -16.99 -9.22
CA ASN A 222 -0.25 -18.02 -8.88
C ASN A 222 0.02 -18.96 -10.05
N HIS A 223 -1.03 -19.37 -10.81
CA HIS A 223 -0.88 -20.14 -12.04
C HIS A 223 -0.11 -19.38 -13.11
N LYS A 224 -0.44 -18.10 -13.32
CA LYS A 224 0.25 -17.22 -14.26
C LYS A 224 1.72 -17.06 -13.90
N ALA A 225 2.04 -16.85 -12.61
CA ALA A 225 3.40 -16.74 -12.11
C ALA A 225 4.21 -18.03 -12.34
N ALA A 226 3.61 -19.19 -12.12
CA ALA A 226 4.24 -20.49 -12.36
C ALA A 226 4.60 -20.71 -13.83
N VAL A 227 3.72 -20.32 -14.75
CA VAL A 227 3.95 -20.45 -16.22
C VAL A 227 5.11 -19.58 -16.68
N TYR A 228 5.23 -18.37 -16.16
CA TYR A 228 6.28 -17.44 -16.55
C TYR A 228 7.55 -17.56 -15.71
N ASN A 229 7.62 -18.52 -14.80
CA ASN A 229 8.77 -18.69 -13.88
C ASN A 229 9.15 -17.39 -13.16
N MET A 230 8.16 -16.65 -12.72
CA MET A 230 8.35 -15.40 -11.98
C MET A 230 9.06 -15.66 -10.64
N ALA A 231 9.70 -14.63 -10.10
CA ALA A 231 10.42 -14.71 -8.83
C ALA A 231 9.53 -14.89 -7.58
N TRP A 232 8.21 -14.80 -7.75
CA TRP A 232 7.23 -14.96 -6.68
C TRP A 232 7.07 -16.43 -6.27
N PRO A 233 6.78 -16.70 -4.98
CA PRO A 233 6.43 -18.05 -4.57
C PRO A 233 5.13 -18.46 -5.28
N HIS A 234 5.21 -19.47 -6.12
CA HIS A 234 4.10 -20.13 -6.77
C HIS A 234 4.05 -21.59 -6.29
N GLY A 235 2.86 -22.05 -5.94
CA GLY A 235 2.66 -23.37 -5.33
C GLY A 235 1.70 -23.27 -4.14
N GLU A 236 1.99 -23.99 -3.04
CA GLU A 236 1.07 -24.09 -1.92
C GLU A 236 1.14 -22.95 -0.90
N VAL A 237 2.16 -22.09 -0.97
CA VAL A 237 2.33 -20.93 -0.09
C VAL A 237 2.47 -19.67 -0.92
N TRP A 238 1.70 -18.65 -0.57
CA TRP A 238 1.79 -17.33 -1.17
C TRP A 238 2.23 -16.28 -0.13
N GLY A 239 3.04 -15.30 -0.56
CA GLY A 239 3.40 -14.14 0.26
C GLY A 239 2.35 -13.04 0.14
N LEU A 240 1.69 -12.69 1.24
CA LEU A 240 0.81 -11.52 1.33
C LEU A 240 1.59 -10.34 1.91
N GLY A 241 2.59 -9.85 1.18
CA GLY A 241 3.55 -8.84 1.66
C GLY A 241 2.88 -7.54 2.11
N ASP A 242 1.87 -7.08 1.40
CA ASP A 242 1.14 -5.85 1.68
C ASP A 242 0.43 -5.85 3.03
N GLN A 243 0.13 -7.03 3.58
CA GLN A 243 -0.43 -7.17 4.92
C GLN A 243 0.46 -6.57 6.01
N ALA A 244 1.74 -6.39 5.75
CA ALA A 244 2.66 -5.78 6.69
C ALA A 244 2.27 -4.33 7.03
N THR A 245 1.69 -3.58 6.08
CA THR A 245 1.20 -2.20 6.32
C THR A 245 0.02 -2.17 7.29
N VAL A 246 -0.84 -3.19 7.26
CA VAL A 246 -1.96 -3.34 8.20
C VAL A 246 -1.43 -3.78 9.56
N ALA A 247 -0.57 -4.80 9.57
CA ALA A 247 -0.08 -5.42 10.80
C ALA A 247 0.64 -4.41 11.71
N VAL A 248 1.54 -3.60 11.16
CA VAL A 248 2.29 -2.61 11.94
C VAL A 248 1.38 -1.55 12.56
N LEU A 249 0.29 -1.17 11.88
CA LEU A 249 -0.68 -0.19 12.40
C LEU A 249 -1.67 -0.79 13.40
N MET A 250 -1.86 -2.10 13.40
CA MET A 250 -2.70 -2.79 14.39
C MET A 250 -2.00 -2.93 15.74
N GLU A 251 -0.66 -3.03 15.73
CA GLU A 251 0.13 -3.18 16.95
C GLU A 251 0.04 -1.95 17.85
N GLU A 252 0.13 -2.18 19.17
CA GLU A 252 0.27 -1.11 20.17
C GLU A 252 1.77 -0.89 20.45
N LEU A 253 2.33 0.17 19.90
CA LEU A 253 3.77 0.48 19.94
C LEU A 253 4.35 0.70 21.33
N GLU A 254 3.53 0.83 22.38
CA GLU A 254 3.96 1.02 23.75
C GLU A 254 4.91 -0.09 24.28
N LYS A 255 4.90 -1.26 23.61
CA LYS A 255 5.74 -2.42 23.98
C LYS A 255 6.90 -2.68 23.03
N VAL A 256 7.02 -1.89 21.97
CA VAL A 256 8.07 -2.06 20.97
C VAL A 256 9.13 -0.98 21.16
N SER A 257 10.38 -1.37 21.42
CA SER A 257 11.50 -0.45 21.32
C SER A 257 11.92 -0.34 19.85
N TYR A 258 11.97 0.86 19.32
CA TYR A 258 12.45 1.12 17.98
C TYR A 258 13.49 2.25 18.02
N GLU A 259 14.35 2.26 17.03
CA GLU A 259 15.33 3.30 16.82
C GLU A 259 15.09 3.95 15.47
N MET A 260 15.05 5.28 15.46
CA MET A 260 14.99 6.05 14.22
C MET A 260 16.40 6.29 13.73
N ILE A 261 16.67 5.94 12.50
CA ILE A 261 17.95 6.17 11.84
C ILE A 261 17.76 7.10 10.64
N PRO A 262 18.79 7.89 10.26
CA PRO A 262 18.74 8.66 9.03
C PRO A 262 18.49 7.73 7.83
N ALA A 263 17.50 8.09 7.00
CA ALA A 263 17.20 7.31 5.80
C ALA A 263 18.36 7.40 4.79
N PRO A 264 18.73 6.31 4.15
CA PRO A 264 19.81 6.30 3.15
C PRO A 264 19.33 6.93 1.84
N ARG A 265 20.29 7.37 1.02
CA ARG A 265 20.04 7.70 -0.38
C ARG A 265 20.16 6.43 -1.25
N VAL A 266 19.20 6.21 -2.12
CA VAL A 266 19.26 5.13 -3.11
C VAL A 266 20.09 5.61 -4.31
N LEU A 267 21.08 4.83 -4.70
CA LEU A 267 21.91 5.07 -5.88
C LEU A 267 21.46 4.13 -6.99
N MET A 268 21.21 4.69 -8.17
CA MET A 268 21.09 3.89 -9.39
C MET A 268 22.50 3.45 -9.80
N THR A 269 22.76 2.17 -9.76
CA THR A 269 24.03 1.55 -10.20
C THR A 269 23.86 0.90 -11.57
#